data_f6ffcbf25e6af8c5691c352953bd0ba2
#
_entry.id   f6ffcbf25e6af8c5691c352953bd0ba2
#
_cell.length_a   1.000
_cell.length_b   1.000
_cell.length_c   1.000
_cell.angle_alpha   90.00
_cell.angle_beta   90.00
_cell.angle_gamma   90.00
#
_symmetry.space_group_name_H-M   'P 1'
#
loop_
_entity.id
_entity.type
_entity.pdbx_description
1 polymer ?
#
loop_
_entity_poly.entity_id
_entity_poly.type
_entity_poly.pdbx_seq_one_letter_code
_entity_poly.pdbx_strand_id
1 'polypeptide(L)'
;MAKSRKVIITCAVTGSIHTPSMSPHLPVTAQEIADAAIGAAEAGAAIVHLHARNPRDGRPDQTPEAFAPFLKVIKQRSNVVVNITTGGAPTMTAEERVRPAAAFKPEVASLNMGTMNFGLYPMIPRYKGKFKYDWEEPYLEGSKKGMFKNTFADIEYILTTCAGNGTRFEIECYDIGHLYTLRHFLDRGLVKPPLFVQSVFGILGGIGPHPEDVIMMKRTADRLLGDNYHWSVLGAGANQMRVAAIAAAMGGNVRVGMEDSLWIGAGKLAESNAQQVTNVRKILEGLGLKIATSDEAREILSLKGGDKVAF
;
A
#
# COMPACT_ATOMS: atom_id res chain seq x y z
N MET A 1 -3.79 -27.06 20.80
CA MET A 1 -3.11 -25.76 20.66
C MET A 1 -3.65 -25.09 19.40
N ALA A 2 -4.19 -23.86 19.50
CA ALA A 2 -4.59 -23.10 18.32
C ALA A 2 -3.36 -22.94 17.40
N LYS A 3 -3.51 -23.19 16.09
CA LYS A 3 -2.44 -22.94 15.12
C LYS A 3 -1.96 -21.48 15.31
N SER A 4 -0.67 -21.29 15.58
CA SER A 4 -0.07 -19.95 15.68
C SER A 4 -0.37 -19.19 14.39
N ARG A 5 -1.13 -18.11 14.50
CA ARG A 5 -1.49 -17.26 13.38
C ARG A 5 -0.23 -16.63 12.78
N LYS A 6 -0.12 -16.65 11.47
CA LYS A 6 0.95 -15.98 10.73
C LYS A 6 0.50 -14.59 10.29
N VAL A 7 1.42 -13.63 10.37
CA VAL A 7 1.18 -12.23 9.99
C VAL A 7 1.77 -11.96 8.63
N ILE A 8 0.97 -11.47 7.70
CA ILE A 8 1.43 -10.98 6.40
C ILE A 8 2.07 -9.61 6.60
N ILE A 9 3.32 -9.46 6.14
CA ILE A 9 3.98 -8.16 6.01
C ILE A 9 3.90 -7.74 4.55
N THR A 10 3.24 -6.61 4.28
CA THR A 10 3.30 -5.92 2.99
C THR A 10 4.36 -4.83 3.06
N CYS A 11 5.23 -4.72 2.05
CA CYS A 11 6.18 -3.62 1.92
C CYS A 11 5.78 -2.69 0.77
N ALA A 12 5.50 -1.42 1.08
CA ALA A 12 5.21 -0.38 0.10
C ALA A 12 6.48 0.39 -0.24
N VAL A 13 6.98 0.17 -1.46
CA VAL A 13 8.39 0.42 -1.81
C VAL A 13 8.70 1.90 -2.01
N THR A 14 7.91 2.64 -2.81
CA THR A 14 8.25 4.01 -3.20
C THR A 14 7.09 4.99 -3.18
N GLY A 15 5.88 4.56 -3.56
CA GLY A 15 4.67 5.39 -3.55
C GLY A 15 4.71 6.63 -4.45
N SER A 16 3.76 7.52 -4.20
CA SER A 16 3.67 8.84 -4.84
C SER A 16 3.67 10.01 -3.85
N ILE A 17 3.65 9.73 -2.55
CA ILE A 17 3.52 10.74 -1.47
C ILE A 17 4.83 11.52 -1.30
N HIS A 18 5.93 10.79 -1.14
CA HIS A 18 7.25 11.39 -0.94
C HIS A 18 7.89 11.76 -2.27
N THR A 19 8.55 12.92 -2.30
CA THR A 19 9.27 13.38 -3.49
C THR A 19 10.78 13.06 -3.37
N PRO A 20 11.53 13.01 -4.49
CA PRO A 20 12.94 12.60 -4.49
C PRO A 20 13.86 13.39 -3.56
N SER A 21 13.54 14.66 -3.31
CA SER A 21 14.33 15.51 -2.41
C SER A 21 14.18 15.17 -0.94
N MET A 22 13.18 14.37 -0.57
CA MET A 22 12.87 14.06 0.82
C MET A 22 13.76 12.98 1.43
N SER A 23 14.31 12.09 0.60
CA SER A 23 15.28 11.07 1.03
C SER A 23 16.18 10.64 -0.13
N PRO A 24 17.50 10.50 0.09
CA PRO A 24 18.40 9.94 -0.91
C PRO A 24 18.20 8.43 -1.12
N HIS A 25 17.44 7.78 -0.25
CA HIS A 25 17.19 6.33 -0.25
C HIS A 25 15.84 5.96 -0.87
N LEU A 26 15.02 6.96 -1.29
CA LEU A 26 13.74 6.70 -1.94
C LEU A 26 13.98 6.10 -3.33
N PRO A 27 13.51 4.87 -3.64
CA PRO A 27 13.69 4.28 -4.95
C PRO A 27 12.95 5.05 -6.04
N VAL A 28 13.62 5.40 -7.13
CA VAL A 28 13.08 6.19 -8.25
C VAL A 28 13.18 5.43 -9.57
N THR A 29 14.35 4.87 -9.88
CA THR A 29 14.57 4.12 -11.10
C THR A 29 13.98 2.71 -11.04
N ALA A 30 13.72 2.11 -12.18
CA ALA A 30 13.20 0.75 -12.25
C ALA A 30 14.12 -0.26 -11.53
N GLN A 31 15.45 -0.08 -11.63
CA GLN A 31 16.41 -0.95 -10.96
C GLN A 31 16.34 -0.77 -9.43
N GLU A 32 16.31 0.47 -8.94
CA GLU A 32 16.17 0.75 -7.50
C GLU A 32 14.87 0.20 -6.93
N ILE A 33 13.74 0.32 -7.67
CA ILE A 33 12.43 -0.22 -7.25
C ILE A 33 12.49 -1.75 -7.20
N ALA A 34 13.09 -2.41 -8.21
CA ALA A 34 13.25 -3.86 -8.22
C ALA A 34 14.11 -4.35 -7.06
N ASP A 35 15.28 -3.75 -6.85
CA ASP A 35 16.21 -4.15 -5.79
C ASP A 35 15.61 -3.89 -4.40
N ALA A 36 14.89 -2.80 -4.21
CA ALA A 36 14.19 -2.50 -2.97
C ALA A 36 13.06 -3.50 -2.69
N ALA A 37 12.30 -3.91 -3.71
CA ALA A 37 11.24 -4.92 -3.59
C ALA A 37 11.81 -6.30 -3.24
N ILE A 38 12.89 -6.71 -3.91
CA ILE A 38 13.58 -7.98 -3.66
C ILE A 38 14.19 -7.99 -2.25
N GLY A 39 14.91 -6.93 -1.87
CA GLY A 39 15.47 -6.81 -0.53
C GLY A 39 14.41 -6.80 0.58
N ALA A 40 13.24 -6.21 0.34
CA ALA A 40 12.10 -6.28 1.25
C ALA A 40 11.57 -7.72 1.40
N ALA A 41 11.47 -8.46 0.30
CA ALA A 41 11.07 -9.87 0.32
C ALA A 41 12.06 -10.75 1.09
N GLU A 42 13.37 -10.57 0.86
CA GLU A 42 14.44 -11.27 1.59
C GLU A 42 14.42 -10.95 3.10
N ALA A 43 14.02 -9.72 3.47
CA ALA A 43 13.82 -9.32 4.87
C ALA A 43 12.56 -9.92 5.52
N GLY A 44 11.63 -10.47 4.71
CA GLY A 44 10.43 -11.16 5.19
C GLY A 44 9.10 -10.55 4.77
N ALA A 45 9.06 -9.61 3.82
CA ALA A 45 7.81 -9.17 3.23
C ALA A 45 7.22 -10.26 2.33
N ALA A 46 5.96 -10.62 2.57
CA ALA A 46 5.23 -11.59 1.74
C ALA A 46 4.63 -10.94 0.49
N ILE A 47 4.34 -9.64 0.56
CA ILE A 47 3.74 -8.83 -0.51
C ILE A 47 4.58 -7.56 -0.67
N VAL A 48 4.79 -7.12 -1.90
CA VAL A 48 5.35 -5.79 -2.22
C VAL A 48 4.34 -4.96 -2.97
N HIS A 49 4.04 -3.77 -2.45
CA HIS A 49 3.17 -2.79 -3.08
C HIS A 49 4.00 -1.81 -3.91
N LEU A 50 3.64 -1.65 -5.17
CA LEU A 50 4.49 -1.02 -6.17
C LEU A 50 3.80 0.14 -6.87
N HIS A 51 4.53 1.26 -6.92
CA HIS A 51 4.33 2.39 -7.81
C HIS A 51 5.49 2.48 -8.80
N ALA A 52 5.30 3.18 -9.91
CA ALA A 52 6.38 3.54 -10.82
C ALA A 52 6.64 5.05 -10.78
N ARG A 53 7.84 5.43 -11.18
CA ARG A 53 8.29 6.81 -11.25
C ARG A 53 9.04 7.07 -12.56
N ASN A 54 8.95 8.27 -13.06
CA ASN A 54 9.78 8.73 -14.17
C ASN A 54 11.26 8.74 -13.72
N PRO A 55 12.15 8.01 -14.38
CA PRO A 55 13.54 7.88 -13.92
C PRO A 55 14.35 9.17 -14.02
N ARG A 56 13.88 10.19 -14.77
CA ARG A 56 14.60 11.46 -14.96
C ARG A 56 14.40 12.43 -13.81
N ASP A 57 13.19 12.47 -13.24
CA ASP A 57 12.82 13.49 -12.25
C ASP A 57 12.03 12.94 -11.06
N GLY A 58 11.74 11.63 -11.05
CA GLY A 58 11.05 10.95 -9.96
C GLY A 58 9.57 11.25 -9.82
N ARG A 59 8.93 11.92 -10.79
CA ARG A 59 7.47 12.09 -10.80
C ARG A 59 6.76 10.75 -10.80
N PRO A 60 5.60 10.63 -10.13
CA PRO A 60 4.75 9.45 -10.27
C PRO A 60 4.40 9.18 -11.73
N ASP A 61 4.55 7.93 -12.15
CA ASP A 61 4.26 7.47 -13.52
C ASP A 61 3.39 6.21 -13.45
N GLN A 62 2.18 6.27 -14.02
CA GLN A 62 1.21 5.17 -13.98
C GLN A 62 1.04 4.52 -15.36
N THR A 63 2.06 4.59 -16.20
CA THR A 63 2.07 3.89 -17.48
C THR A 63 2.55 2.45 -17.35
N PRO A 64 1.99 1.49 -18.09
CA PRO A 64 2.50 0.12 -18.13
C PRO A 64 3.98 0.05 -18.48
N GLU A 65 4.45 0.95 -19.35
CA GLU A 65 5.84 1.03 -19.79
C GLU A 65 6.80 1.35 -18.62
N ALA A 66 6.36 2.15 -17.65
CA ALA A 66 7.15 2.46 -16.45
C ALA A 66 7.20 1.27 -15.47
N PHE A 67 6.16 0.42 -15.43
CA PHE A 67 6.10 -0.76 -14.56
C PHE A 67 6.85 -1.97 -15.14
N ALA A 68 6.81 -2.20 -16.45
CA ALA A 68 7.33 -3.40 -17.08
C ALA A 68 8.78 -3.75 -16.71
N PRO A 69 9.74 -2.80 -16.67
CA PRO A 69 11.14 -3.14 -16.41
C PRO A 69 11.36 -3.78 -15.04
N PHE A 70 10.82 -3.18 -13.96
CA PHE A 70 11.04 -3.72 -12.62
C PHE A 70 10.18 -4.95 -12.34
N LEU A 71 8.97 -5.07 -12.90
CA LEU A 71 8.13 -6.25 -12.72
C LEU A 71 8.81 -7.51 -13.23
N LYS A 72 9.44 -7.46 -14.42
CA LYS A 72 10.22 -8.57 -14.97
C LYS A 72 11.34 -9.01 -14.04
N VAL A 73 12.12 -8.06 -13.51
CA VAL A 73 13.25 -8.35 -12.63
C VAL A 73 12.77 -8.98 -11.31
N ILE A 74 11.72 -8.42 -10.70
CA ILE A 74 11.13 -8.97 -9.47
C ILE A 74 10.65 -10.40 -9.71
N LYS A 75 9.93 -10.65 -10.80
CA LYS A 75 9.41 -11.98 -11.15
C LYS A 75 10.50 -13.03 -11.35
N GLN A 76 11.63 -12.64 -11.95
CA GLN A 76 12.75 -13.55 -12.20
C GLN A 76 13.55 -13.87 -10.94
N ARG A 77 13.59 -12.95 -9.97
CA ARG A 77 14.51 -13.02 -8.81
C ARG A 77 13.80 -13.29 -7.49
N SER A 78 12.49 -13.24 -7.42
CA SER A 78 11.73 -13.38 -6.18
C SER A 78 10.39 -14.06 -6.40
N ASN A 79 9.93 -14.81 -5.39
CA ASN A 79 8.58 -15.39 -5.32
C ASN A 79 7.58 -14.47 -4.60
N VAL A 80 7.95 -13.23 -4.33
CA VAL A 80 7.11 -12.29 -3.59
C VAL A 80 5.80 -11.99 -4.34
N VAL A 81 4.70 -11.86 -3.60
CA VAL A 81 3.42 -11.43 -4.17
C VAL A 81 3.53 -9.97 -4.61
N VAL A 82 3.20 -9.70 -5.85
CA VAL A 82 3.17 -8.34 -6.39
C VAL A 82 1.78 -7.74 -6.26
N ASN A 83 1.72 -6.56 -5.64
CA ASN A 83 0.55 -5.70 -5.53
C ASN A 83 0.80 -4.41 -6.35
N ILE A 84 0.06 -4.24 -7.44
CA ILE A 84 0.16 -3.04 -8.28
C ILE A 84 -0.85 -2.00 -7.81
N THR A 85 -0.38 -0.78 -7.57
CA THR A 85 -1.26 0.34 -7.19
C THR A 85 -2.32 0.63 -8.27
N THR A 86 -3.54 0.96 -7.85
CA THR A 86 -4.50 1.72 -8.66
C THR A 86 -4.71 3.15 -8.12
N GLY A 87 -3.87 3.55 -7.18
CA GLY A 87 -3.86 4.91 -6.61
C GLY A 87 -3.17 5.93 -7.51
N GLY A 88 -2.03 5.56 -8.12
CA GLY A 88 -1.26 6.48 -8.96
C GLY A 88 -0.87 7.75 -8.22
N ALA A 89 -1.30 8.89 -8.75
CA ALA A 89 -1.20 10.20 -8.10
C ALA A 89 -2.58 10.89 -8.08
N PRO A 90 -2.84 11.82 -7.15
CA PRO A 90 -4.15 12.48 -7.01
C PRO A 90 -4.65 13.22 -8.24
N THR A 91 -3.76 13.55 -9.17
CA THR A 91 -4.08 14.26 -10.43
C THR A 91 -4.52 13.35 -11.56
N MET A 92 -4.43 12.02 -11.38
CA MET A 92 -4.72 11.02 -12.42
C MET A 92 -6.18 10.56 -12.36
N THR A 93 -6.76 10.25 -13.53
CA THR A 93 -8.11 9.66 -13.63
C THR A 93 -8.09 8.18 -13.22
N ALA A 94 -9.26 7.59 -12.95
CA ALA A 94 -9.36 6.16 -12.63
C ALA A 94 -8.87 5.28 -13.80
N GLU A 95 -9.17 5.70 -15.04
CA GLU A 95 -8.74 5.03 -16.27
C GLU A 95 -7.22 5.00 -16.41
N GLU A 96 -6.55 6.11 -16.11
CA GLU A 96 -5.07 6.17 -16.11
C GLU A 96 -4.49 5.27 -15.02
N ARG A 97 -5.06 5.32 -13.80
CA ARG A 97 -4.53 4.62 -12.63
C ARG A 97 -4.65 3.10 -12.71
N VAL A 98 -5.69 2.56 -13.38
CA VAL A 98 -5.91 1.12 -13.48
C VAL A 98 -5.08 0.44 -14.60
N ARG A 99 -4.52 1.21 -15.54
CA ARG A 99 -3.83 0.68 -16.73
C ARG A 99 -2.77 -0.37 -16.42
N PRO A 100 -1.84 -0.20 -15.45
CA PRO A 100 -0.85 -1.23 -15.15
C PRO A 100 -1.47 -2.51 -14.60
N ALA A 101 -2.45 -2.40 -13.70
CA ALA A 101 -3.13 -3.57 -13.13
C ALA A 101 -3.92 -4.35 -14.20
N ALA A 102 -4.56 -3.64 -15.13
CA ALA A 102 -5.26 -4.24 -16.27
C ALA A 102 -4.29 -4.95 -17.23
N ALA A 103 -3.15 -4.32 -17.53
CA ALA A 103 -2.14 -4.85 -18.46
C ALA A 103 -1.40 -6.06 -17.88
N PHE A 104 -0.91 -5.95 -16.65
CA PHE A 104 -0.03 -6.95 -16.04
C PHE A 104 -0.76 -8.01 -15.22
N LYS A 105 -2.04 -7.83 -14.95
CA LYS A 105 -2.89 -8.82 -14.29
C LYS A 105 -2.19 -9.37 -13.02
N PRO A 106 -1.83 -8.52 -12.03
CA PRO A 106 -1.12 -8.98 -10.84
C PRO A 106 -1.98 -9.92 -10.00
N GLU A 107 -1.37 -10.58 -9.02
CA GLU A 107 -2.12 -11.34 -8.02
C GLU A 107 -2.97 -10.41 -7.14
N VAL A 108 -2.42 -9.25 -6.78
CA VAL A 108 -3.06 -8.22 -5.97
C VAL A 108 -2.94 -6.84 -6.63
N ALA A 109 -3.97 -6.03 -6.54
CA ALA A 109 -3.93 -4.60 -6.81
C ALA A 109 -4.50 -3.83 -5.60
N SER A 110 -4.08 -2.60 -5.35
CA SER A 110 -4.72 -1.80 -4.30
C SER A 110 -5.94 -1.06 -4.82
N LEU A 111 -6.90 -0.76 -3.95
CA LEU A 111 -8.10 0.02 -4.30
C LEU A 111 -8.59 0.82 -3.10
N ASN A 112 -8.56 2.14 -3.20
CA ASN A 112 -9.13 3.04 -2.20
C ASN A 112 -10.67 3.10 -2.32
N MET A 113 -11.37 2.90 -1.20
CA MET A 113 -12.84 2.81 -1.13
C MET A 113 -13.56 4.14 -0.98
N GLY A 114 -12.97 5.25 -1.41
CA GLY A 114 -13.71 6.51 -1.41
C GLY A 114 -12.90 7.73 -1.84
N THR A 115 -13.61 8.81 -2.11
CA THR A 115 -13.06 10.14 -2.36
C THR A 115 -12.73 10.83 -1.04
N MET A 116 -11.55 11.46 -0.95
CA MET A 116 -11.14 12.17 0.26
C MET A 116 -10.19 13.32 -0.06
N ASN A 117 -10.09 14.29 0.85
CA ASN A 117 -8.94 15.19 0.87
C ASN A 117 -7.67 14.37 1.12
N PHE A 118 -6.58 14.71 0.45
CA PHE A 118 -5.31 14.00 0.60
C PHE A 118 -4.19 15.02 0.75
N GLY A 119 -3.96 15.49 2.00
CA GLY A 119 -3.10 16.62 2.28
C GLY A 119 -1.63 16.25 2.40
N LEU A 120 -0.81 16.70 1.46
CA LEU A 120 0.66 16.55 1.47
C LEU A 120 1.38 17.86 1.78
N TYR A 121 0.72 19.00 1.63
CA TYR A 121 1.29 20.33 1.82
C TYR A 121 1.95 20.57 3.19
N PRO A 122 1.55 19.91 4.30
CA PRO A 122 2.24 20.14 5.58
C PRO A 122 3.71 19.70 5.59
N MET A 123 4.14 18.92 4.58
CA MET A 123 5.56 18.54 4.44
C MET A 123 6.45 19.67 3.90
N ILE A 124 5.88 20.67 3.18
CA ILE A 124 6.64 21.73 2.50
C ILE A 124 7.61 22.46 3.42
N PRO A 125 7.23 22.94 4.63
CA PRO A 125 8.14 23.74 5.46
C PRO A 125 9.46 23.04 5.78
N ARG A 126 9.42 21.69 5.91
CA ARG A 126 10.61 20.89 6.22
C ARG A 126 11.62 20.84 5.07
N TYR A 127 11.13 20.93 3.82
CA TYR A 127 11.94 20.77 2.62
C TYR A 127 12.07 22.04 1.80
N LYS A 128 11.52 23.17 2.27
CA LYS A 128 11.59 24.46 1.59
C LYS A 128 13.04 24.84 1.31
N GLY A 129 13.33 25.19 0.05
CA GLY A 129 14.68 25.54 -0.42
C GLY A 129 15.61 24.32 -0.62
N LYS A 130 15.10 23.08 -0.50
CA LYS A 130 15.86 21.85 -0.70
C LYS A 130 15.34 21.00 -1.85
N PHE A 131 14.26 21.41 -2.50
CA PHE A 131 13.70 20.69 -3.64
C PHE A 131 14.68 20.70 -4.82
N LYS A 132 14.89 19.54 -5.43
CA LYS A 132 15.79 19.35 -6.58
C LYS A 132 15.09 19.65 -7.91
N TYR A 133 13.78 19.43 -7.94
CA TYR A 133 12.97 19.51 -9.15
C TYR A 133 11.84 20.53 -8.97
N ASP A 134 11.59 21.33 -9.99
CA ASP A 134 10.58 22.41 -9.96
C ASP A 134 9.14 21.93 -9.76
N TRP A 135 8.88 20.64 -9.98
CA TRP A 135 7.55 20.06 -9.81
C TRP A 135 7.21 19.68 -8.35
N GLU A 136 8.22 19.48 -7.47
CA GLU A 136 8.00 18.90 -6.14
C GLU A 136 7.17 19.82 -5.23
N GLU A 137 7.55 21.08 -5.08
CA GLU A 137 6.80 22.02 -4.24
C GLU A 137 5.38 22.30 -4.77
N PRO A 138 5.17 22.59 -6.09
CA PRO A 138 3.83 22.71 -6.65
C PRO A 138 2.95 21.45 -6.50
N TYR A 139 3.53 20.25 -6.60
CA TYR A 139 2.82 18.99 -6.38
C TYR A 139 2.27 18.90 -4.95
N LEU A 140 3.10 19.20 -3.96
CA LEU A 140 2.70 19.20 -2.55
C LEU A 140 1.68 20.31 -2.26
N GLU A 141 1.91 21.53 -2.75
CA GLU A 141 1.01 22.67 -2.54
C GLU A 141 -0.36 22.43 -3.19
N GLY A 142 -0.39 21.78 -4.35
CA GLY A 142 -1.63 21.40 -5.05
C GLY A 142 -2.56 20.52 -4.20
N SER A 143 -2.01 19.77 -3.24
CA SER A 143 -2.80 18.92 -2.35
C SER A 143 -3.76 19.69 -1.42
N LYS A 144 -3.58 21.01 -1.25
CA LYS A 144 -4.56 21.85 -0.52
C LYS A 144 -5.89 22.00 -1.24
N LYS A 145 -5.88 21.95 -2.55
CA LYS A 145 -7.06 22.18 -3.41
C LYS A 145 -7.52 20.89 -4.09
N GLY A 146 -6.66 19.89 -4.11
CA GLY A 146 -6.93 18.60 -4.72
C GLY A 146 -7.64 17.65 -3.77
N MET A 147 -8.18 16.59 -4.36
CA MET A 147 -8.74 15.45 -3.65
C MET A 147 -8.23 14.17 -4.29
N PHE A 148 -8.10 13.10 -3.53
CA PHE A 148 -8.00 11.77 -4.09
C PHE A 148 -9.41 11.33 -4.49
N LYS A 149 -9.67 11.30 -5.80
CA LYS A 149 -11.00 11.03 -6.33
C LYS A 149 -11.20 9.53 -6.57
N ASN A 150 -12.15 8.93 -5.86
CA ASN A 150 -12.69 7.61 -6.12
C ASN A 150 -14.20 7.63 -5.83
N THR A 151 -14.99 8.06 -6.84
CA THR A 151 -16.45 7.99 -6.79
C THR A 151 -16.91 6.54 -6.85
N PHE A 152 -18.18 6.26 -6.58
CA PHE A 152 -18.73 4.91 -6.77
C PHE A 152 -18.52 4.39 -8.20
N ALA A 153 -18.63 5.27 -9.21
CA ALA A 153 -18.37 4.90 -10.59
C ALA A 153 -16.89 4.56 -10.85
N ASP A 154 -15.96 5.33 -10.27
CA ASP A 154 -14.51 5.04 -10.39
C ASP A 154 -14.16 3.69 -9.75
N ILE A 155 -14.70 3.41 -8.56
CA ILE A 155 -14.50 2.14 -7.85
C ILE A 155 -15.07 0.98 -8.67
N GLU A 156 -16.31 1.10 -9.15
CA GLU A 156 -16.95 0.07 -9.98
C GLU A 156 -16.18 -0.19 -11.27
N TYR A 157 -15.68 0.86 -11.91
CA TYR A 157 -14.84 0.75 -13.10
C TYR A 157 -13.55 -0.02 -12.85
N ILE A 158 -12.83 0.28 -11.75
CA ILE A 158 -11.59 -0.43 -11.39
C ILE A 158 -11.88 -1.89 -11.06
N LEU A 159 -12.92 -2.16 -10.26
CA LEU A 159 -13.32 -3.52 -9.88
C LEU A 159 -13.67 -4.35 -11.12
N THR A 160 -14.49 -3.83 -12.01
CA THR A 160 -14.93 -4.54 -13.23
C THR A 160 -13.81 -4.74 -14.24
N THR A 161 -12.91 -3.75 -14.39
CA THR A 161 -11.74 -3.86 -15.27
C THR A 161 -10.82 -5.01 -14.87
N CYS A 162 -10.65 -5.28 -13.57
CA CYS A 162 -9.78 -6.33 -13.07
C CYS A 162 -10.52 -7.66 -12.78
N ALA A 163 -11.87 -7.68 -12.82
CA ALA A 163 -12.66 -8.85 -12.42
C ALA A 163 -12.33 -10.13 -13.23
N GLY A 164 -12.12 -9.98 -14.53
CA GLY A 164 -11.80 -11.10 -15.43
C GLY A 164 -10.36 -11.63 -15.30
N ASN A 165 -9.50 -10.94 -14.57
CA ASN A 165 -8.08 -11.24 -14.45
C ASN A 165 -7.73 -12.19 -13.28
N GLY A 166 -8.69 -12.46 -12.39
CA GLY A 166 -8.42 -13.15 -11.13
C GLY A 166 -7.55 -12.33 -10.15
N THR A 167 -7.38 -11.03 -10.40
CA THR A 167 -6.71 -10.10 -9.49
C THR A 167 -7.60 -9.86 -8.28
N ARG A 168 -7.03 -9.99 -7.06
CA ARG A 168 -7.70 -9.59 -5.83
C ARG A 168 -7.26 -8.21 -5.40
N PHE A 169 -8.07 -7.56 -4.55
CA PHE A 169 -7.76 -6.20 -4.12
C PHE A 169 -7.30 -6.15 -2.65
N GLU A 170 -6.20 -5.42 -2.39
CA GLU A 170 -5.93 -4.81 -1.11
C GLU A 170 -6.81 -3.55 -1.02
N ILE A 171 -7.83 -3.64 -0.17
CA ILE A 171 -8.89 -2.64 -0.10
C ILE A 171 -8.52 -1.61 0.95
N GLU A 172 -8.15 -0.41 0.51
CA GLU A 172 -7.69 0.67 1.36
C GLU A 172 -8.86 1.52 1.87
N CYS A 173 -9.01 1.56 3.20
CA CYS A 173 -10.03 2.33 3.91
C CYS A 173 -9.35 3.38 4.78
N TYR A 174 -9.52 4.65 4.42
CA TYR A 174 -8.93 5.81 5.10
C TYR A 174 -9.85 6.44 6.13
N ASP A 175 -11.08 5.99 6.19
CA ASP A 175 -12.10 6.44 7.13
C ASP A 175 -13.19 5.37 7.29
N ILE A 176 -14.01 5.51 8.32
CA ILE A 176 -15.13 4.60 8.60
C ILE A 176 -16.12 4.54 7.43
N GLY A 177 -16.38 5.66 6.75
CA GLY A 177 -17.24 5.71 5.58
C GLY A 177 -16.81 4.79 4.45
N HIS A 178 -15.50 4.57 4.29
CA HIS A 178 -14.96 3.66 3.28
C HIS A 178 -15.31 2.19 3.56
N LEU A 179 -15.45 1.80 4.83
CA LEU A 179 -15.91 0.45 5.20
C LEU A 179 -17.38 0.21 4.80
N TYR A 180 -18.23 1.24 4.89
CA TYR A 180 -19.61 1.15 4.41
C TYR A 180 -19.67 1.11 2.88
N THR A 181 -18.79 1.84 2.19
CA THR A 181 -18.65 1.75 0.73
C THR A 181 -18.23 0.34 0.32
N LEU A 182 -17.26 -0.27 1.02
CA LEU A 182 -16.86 -1.66 0.79
C LEU A 182 -18.04 -2.63 0.99
N ARG A 183 -18.81 -2.45 2.08
CA ARG A 183 -19.98 -3.26 2.34
C ARG A 183 -21.01 -3.16 1.21
N HIS A 184 -21.26 -1.97 0.68
CA HIS A 184 -22.13 -1.76 -0.48
C HIS A 184 -21.68 -2.57 -1.71
N PHE A 185 -20.37 -2.57 -2.05
CA PHE A 185 -19.88 -3.34 -3.18
C PHE A 185 -19.83 -4.85 -2.92
N LEU A 186 -19.66 -5.27 -1.67
CA LEU A 186 -19.79 -6.67 -1.26
C LEU A 186 -21.23 -7.17 -1.46
N ASP A 187 -22.24 -6.39 -1.02
CA ASP A 187 -23.65 -6.74 -1.18
C ASP A 187 -24.07 -6.81 -2.65
N ARG A 188 -23.44 -6.02 -3.52
CA ARG A 188 -23.64 -6.08 -4.98
C ARG A 188 -22.86 -7.21 -5.67
N GLY A 189 -22.04 -7.98 -4.94
CA GLY A 189 -21.24 -9.07 -5.49
C GLY A 189 -20.04 -8.65 -6.34
N LEU A 190 -19.65 -7.37 -6.33
CA LEU A 190 -18.52 -6.84 -7.09
C LEU A 190 -17.17 -7.13 -6.42
N VAL A 191 -17.16 -7.34 -5.11
CA VAL A 191 -16.02 -7.88 -4.37
C VAL A 191 -16.42 -9.19 -3.71
N LYS A 192 -15.47 -10.13 -3.55
CA LYS A 192 -15.75 -11.47 -3.03
C LYS A 192 -14.77 -11.86 -1.94
N PRO A 193 -15.21 -12.50 -0.85
CA PRO A 193 -14.33 -13.04 0.18
C PRO A 193 -13.31 -14.08 -0.36
N PRO A 194 -12.19 -14.28 0.35
CA PRO A 194 -11.74 -13.50 1.49
C PRO A 194 -11.30 -12.09 1.05
N LEU A 195 -11.74 -11.07 1.79
CA LEU A 195 -11.32 -9.68 1.52
C LEU A 195 -9.98 -9.40 2.21
N PHE A 196 -9.11 -8.63 1.59
CA PHE A 196 -7.90 -8.09 2.22
C PHE A 196 -8.10 -6.59 2.45
N VAL A 197 -8.45 -6.23 3.69
CA VAL A 197 -8.88 -4.87 4.04
C VAL A 197 -7.78 -4.17 4.80
N GLN A 198 -7.27 -3.07 4.24
CA GLN A 198 -6.24 -2.26 4.83
C GLN A 198 -6.81 -0.95 5.38
N SER A 199 -6.78 -0.79 6.70
CA SER A 199 -7.07 0.49 7.34
C SER A 199 -5.84 1.39 7.29
N VAL A 200 -6.01 2.61 6.77
CA VAL A 200 -4.94 3.59 6.58
C VAL A 200 -5.08 4.70 7.60
N PHE A 201 -4.03 4.94 8.39
CA PHE A 201 -4.04 5.88 9.51
C PHE A 201 -3.01 7.00 9.35
N GLY A 202 -3.43 8.23 9.65
CA GLY A 202 -2.53 9.37 9.77
C GLY A 202 -2.23 10.13 8.47
N ILE A 203 -2.97 9.87 7.39
CA ILE A 203 -2.99 10.73 6.21
C ILE A 203 -3.95 11.90 6.48
N LEU A 204 -3.49 13.13 6.24
CA LEU A 204 -4.33 14.31 6.42
C LEU A 204 -5.52 14.28 5.45
N GLY A 205 -6.71 14.20 6.00
CA GLY A 205 -7.97 14.03 5.27
C GLY A 205 -8.66 12.70 5.55
N GLY A 206 -7.96 11.74 6.17
CA GLY A 206 -8.49 10.48 6.69
C GLY A 206 -8.47 10.41 8.21
N ILE A 207 -8.71 9.20 8.74
CA ILE A 207 -8.75 8.94 10.18
C ILE A 207 -7.36 9.06 10.82
N GLY A 208 -7.31 9.52 12.08
CA GLY A 208 -6.09 9.68 12.86
C GLY A 208 -5.47 8.35 13.29
N PRO A 209 -4.19 8.39 13.76
CA PRO A 209 -3.46 7.18 14.18
C PRO A 209 -3.57 6.89 15.69
N HIS A 210 -4.55 7.48 16.39
CA HIS A 210 -4.74 7.23 17.80
C HIS A 210 -5.19 5.77 18.03
N PRO A 211 -4.77 5.09 19.11
CA PRO A 211 -5.19 3.71 19.37
C PRO A 211 -6.70 3.48 19.33
N GLU A 212 -7.49 4.44 19.83
CA GLU A 212 -8.95 4.37 19.79
C GLU A 212 -9.51 4.38 18.37
N ASP A 213 -8.88 5.15 17.45
CA ASP A 213 -9.26 5.17 16.03
C ASP A 213 -8.96 3.82 15.36
N VAL A 214 -7.82 3.20 15.71
CA VAL A 214 -7.44 1.86 15.22
C VAL A 214 -8.47 0.82 15.70
N ILE A 215 -8.85 0.88 16.98
CA ILE A 215 -9.87 -0.01 17.56
C ILE A 215 -11.23 0.23 16.92
N MET A 216 -11.61 1.48 16.68
CA MET A 216 -12.88 1.85 16.05
C MET A 216 -12.99 1.31 14.62
N MET A 217 -11.93 1.49 13.80
CA MET A 217 -11.89 0.93 12.45
C MET A 217 -12.04 -0.59 12.47
N LYS A 218 -11.30 -1.27 13.35
CA LYS A 218 -11.38 -2.74 13.50
C LYS A 218 -12.79 -3.20 13.88
N ARG A 219 -13.38 -2.60 14.92
CA ARG A 219 -14.74 -2.95 15.38
C ARG A 219 -15.80 -2.70 14.30
N THR A 220 -15.64 -1.62 13.54
CA THR A 220 -16.58 -1.32 12.44
C THR A 220 -16.42 -2.34 11.31
N ALA A 221 -15.20 -2.71 10.95
CA ALA A 221 -14.95 -3.75 9.97
C ALA A 221 -15.51 -5.11 10.42
N ASP A 222 -15.29 -5.51 11.68
CA ASP A 222 -15.86 -6.75 12.24
C ASP A 222 -17.39 -6.79 12.14
N ARG A 223 -18.04 -5.69 12.52
CA ARG A 223 -19.51 -5.60 12.46
C ARG A 223 -20.06 -5.65 11.04
N LEU A 224 -19.37 -5.06 10.06
CA LEU A 224 -19.84 -4.96 8.68
C LEU A 224 -19.49 -6.19 7.84
N LEU A 225 -18.33 -6.80 8.10
CA LEU A 225 -17.77 -7.83 7.24
C LEU A 225 -17.76 -9.23 7.88
N GLY A 226 -17.89 -9.34 9.21
CA GLY A 226 -17.81 -10.61 9.94
C GLY A 226 -16.46 -11.28 9.72
N ASP A 227 -16.48 -12.59 9.46
CA ASP A 227 -15.28 -13.41 9.24
C ASP A 227 -14.79 -13.40 7.76
N ASN A 228 -15.38 -12.57 6.92
CA ASN A 228 -15.12 -12.57 5.48
C ASN A 228 -13.86 -11.82 5.07
N TYR A 229 -13.02 -11.37 6.02
CA TYR A 229 -11.87 -10.54 5.69
C TYR A 229 -10.62 -10.82 6.52
N HIS A 230 -9.49 -10.50 5.94
CA HIS A 230 -8.19 -10.39 6.60
C HIS A 230 -7.85 -8.91 6.78
N TRP A 231 -7.74 -8.49 8.04
CA TRP A 231 -7.41 -7.11 8.35
C TRP A 231 -5.93 -6.82 8.21
N SER A 232 -5.58 -5.70 7.63
CA SER A 232 -4.24 -5.13 7.55
C SER A 232 -4.27 -3.65 7.94
N VAL A 233 -3.13 -3.10 8.32
CA VAL A 233 -3.00 -1.68 8.64
C VAL A 233 -1.74 -1.07 8.05
N LEU A 234 -1.81 0.23 7.79
CA LEU A 234 -0.65 1.08 7.65
C LEU A 234 -0.80 2.35 8.52
N GLY A 235 0.30 2.82 9.08
CA GLY A 235 0.39 4.10 9.77
C GLY A 235 1.36 5.03 9.05
N ALA A 236 0.91 6.22 8.66
CA ALA A 236 1.77 7.17 7.95
C ALA A 236 2.83 7.80 8.87
N GLY A 237 4.03 8.00 8.32
CA GLY A 237 5.13 8.70 8.98
C GLY A 237 5.58 8.05 10.29
N ALA A 238 5.70 8.82 11.36
CA ALA A 238 6.17 8.36 12.68
C ALA A 238 5.25 7.31 13.33
N ASN A 239 4.05 7.11 12.81
CA ASN A 239 3.06 6.18 13.35
C ASN A 239 3.18 4.76 12.77
N GLN A 240 4.00 4.55 11.72
CA GLN A 240 4.11 3.29 11.01
C GLN A 240 4.28 2.08 11.94
N MET A 241 5.31 2.08 12.76
CA MET A 241 5.60 0.95 13.65
C MET A 241 4.63 0.84 14.83
N ARG A 242 4.09 1.97 15.31
CA ARG A 242 3.13 1.99 16.44
C ARG A 242 1.79 1.38 16.03
N VAL A 243 1.26 1.82 14.90
CA VAL A 243 0.00 1.29 14.35
C VAL A 243 0.15 -0.19 14.00
N ALA A 244 1.28 -0.59 13.41
CA ALA A 244 1.58 -1.99 13.12
C ALA A 244 1.58 -2.86 14.39
N ALA A 245 2.21 -2.41 15.48
CA ALA A 245 2.25 -3.14 16.75
C ALA A 245 0.86 -3.30 17.37
N ILE A 246 0.04 -2.23 17.39
CA ILE A 246 -1.34 -2.26 17.88
C ILE A 246 -2.17 -3.27 17.09
N ALA A 247 -2.14 -3.19 15.77
CA ALA A 247 -2.93 -4.08 14.92
C ALA A 247 -2.49 -5.52 15.01
N ALA A 248 -1.18 -5.79 15.08
CA ALA A 248 -0.66 -7.14 15.24
C ALA A 248 -1.13 -7.78 16.55
N ALA A 249 -1.11 -7.04 17.66
CA ALA A 249 -1.64 -7.48 18.95
C ALA A 249 -3.16 -7.79 18.88
N MET A 250 -3.90 -7.09 18.01
CA MET A 250 -5.34 -7.29 17.77
C MET A 250 -5.61 -8.34 16.67
N GLY A 251 -4.57 -9.00 16.18
CA GLY A 251 -4.72 -10.03 15.16
C GLY A 251 -4.72 -9.49 13.71
N GLY A 252 -4.19 -8.30 13.41
CA GLY A 252 -4.02 -7.72 12.08
C GLY A 252 -2.75 -8.14 11.37
N ASN A 253 -2.74 -7.95 10.06
CA ASN A 253 -1.56 -7.93 9.21
C ASN A 253 -1.01 -6.50 9.16
N VAL A 254 0.18 -6.31 8.61
CA VAL A 254 0.85 -5.00 8.67
C VAL A 254 1.44 -4.60 7.32
N ARG A 255 1.43 -3.30 7.06
CA ARG A 255 2.16 -2.71 5.94
C ARG A 255 3.18 -1.69 6.47
N VAL A 256 4.39 -1.75 5.92
CA VAL A 256 5.50 -0.81 6.16
C VAL A 256 6.18 -0.48 4.84
N GLY A 257 7.03 0.53 4.81
CA GLY A 257 7.83 0.85 3.63
C GLY A 257 8.05 2.34 3.45
N MET A 258 8.93 2.68 2.53
CA MET A 258 9.33 4.08 2.28
C MET A 258 8.24 4.89 1.58
N GLU A 259 7.22 4.25 1.04
CA GLU A 259 6.00 4.93 0.61
C GLU A 259 5.27 5.58 1.78
N ASP A 260 5.17 4.87 2.91
CA ASP A 260 4.36 5.28 4.05
C ASP A 260 5.15 6.09 5.08
N SER A 261 6.48 5.84 5.18
CA SER A 261 7.39 6.58 6.05
C SER A 261 8.83 6.54 5.55
N LEU A 262 9.47 7.70 5.46
CA LEU A 262 10.90 7.80 5.19
C LEU A 262 11.77 7.58 6.46
N TRP A 263 11.16 7.35 7.63
CA TRP A 263 11.85 7.37 8.91
C TRP A 263 11.85 6.01 9.57
N ILE A 264 13.01 5.64 10.13
CA ILE A 264 13.15 4.44 10.97
C ILE A 264 13.04 4.77 12.47
N GLY A 265 13.20 6.02 12.82
CA GLY A 265 13.13 6.54 14.17
C GLY A 265 13.15 8.08 14.18
N ALA A 266 13.08 8.70 15.36
CA ALA A 266 13.09 10.15 15.50
C ALA A 266 14.37 10.75 14.90
N GLY A 267 14.23 11.58 13.86
CA GLY A 267 15.34 12.25 13.18
C GLY A 267 16.24 11.34 12.34
N LYS A 268 15.95 10.04 12.23
CA LYS A 268 16.76 9.08 11.48
C LYS A 268 16.00 8.56 10.26
N LEU A 269 16.49 8.84 9.05
CA LEU A 269 15.94 8.28 7.81
C LEU A 269 16.16 6.76 7.76
N ALA A 270 15.21 6.07 7.16
CA ALA A 270 15.38 4.68 6.73
C ALA A 270 16.36 4.63 5.55
N GLU A 271 17.27 3.70 5.57
CA GLU A 271 18.26 3.49 4.51
C GLU A 271 17.74 2.56 3.40
N SER A 272 16.73 1.75 3.71
CA SER A 272 16.09 0.85 2.75
C SER A 272 14.71 0.37 3.23
N ASN A 273 13.92 -0.14 2.30
CA ASN A 273 12.69 -0.87 2.60
C ASN A 273 12.95 -2.14 3.44
N ALA A 274 14.02 -2.86 3.14
CA ALA A 274 14.45 -4.04 3.91
C ALA A 274 14.69 -3.74 5.39
N GLN A 275 15.26 -2.56 5.70
CA GLN A 275 15.47 -2.12 7.09
C GLN A 275 14.13 -1.93 7.82
N GLN A 276 13.13 -1.35 7.16
CA GLN A 276 11.81 -1.17 7.76
C GLN A 276 11.08 -2.50 7.96
N VAL A 277 11.18 -3.42 6.99
CA VAL A 277 10.63 -4.78 7.11
C VAL A 277 11.30 -5.53 8.27
N THR A 278 12.63 -5.47 8.35
CA THR A 278 13.38 -6.09 9.47
C THR A 278 12.95 -5.51 10.81
N ASN A 279 12.68 -4.19 10.87
CA ASN A 279 12.27 -3.54 12.11
C ASN A 279 10.87 -3.97 12.56
N VAL A 280 9.89 -3.98 11.66
CA VAL A 280 8.54 -4.46 12.01
C VAL A 280 8.55 -5.94 12.33
N ARG A 281 9.32 -6.75 11.63
CA ARG A 281 9.47 -8.19 11.89
C ARG A 281 9.95 -8.45 13.33
N LYS A 282 10.95 -7.70 13.82
CA LYS A 282 11.42 -7.82 15.22
C LYS A 282 10.31 -7.51 16.23
N ILE A 283 9.45 -6.53 15.94
CA ILE A 283 8.30 -6.20 16.78
C ILE A 283 7.32 -7.38 16.82
N LEU A 284 6.97 -7.92 15.65
CA LEU A 284 6.04 -9.04 15.52
C LEU A 284 6.54 -10.32 16.20
N GLU A 285 7.81 -10.66 15.97
CA GLU A 285 8.47 -11.81 16.61
C GLU A 285 8.57 -11.62 18.14
N GLY A 286 8.83 -10.38 18.60
CA GLY A 286 8.80 -10.02 20.02
C GLY A 286 7.42 -10.17 20.68
N LEU A 287 6.33 -10.09 19.89
CA LEU A 287 4.97 -10.40 20.33
C LEU A 287 4.65 -11.92 20.25
N GLY A 288 5.62 -12.76 19.89
CA GLY A 288 5.44 -14.22 19.71
C GLY A 288 4.71 -14.60 18.43
N LEU A 289 4.59 -13.68 17.46
CA LEU A 289 3.90 -13.93 16.19
C LEU A 289 4.86 -14.52 15.16
N LYS A 290 4.33 -15.33 14.25
CA LYS A 290 5.06 -15.88 13.10
C LYS A 290 4.77 -15.05 11.86
N ILE A 291 5.77 -14.91 10.98
CA ILE A 291 5.64 -14.18 9.72
C ILE A 291 5.21 -15.15 8.62
N ALA A 292 4.26 -14.73 7.81
CA ALA A 292 3.83 -15.48 6.64
C ALA A 292 4.84 -15.36 5.50
N THR A 293 5.13 -16.46 4.84
CA THR A 293 5.82 -16.46 3.54
C THR A 293 4.90 -15.98 2.43
N SER A 294 5.45 -15.73 1.24
CA SER A 294 4.64 -15.35 0.06
C SER A 294 3.64 -16.45 -0.32
N ASP A 295 4.03 -17.72 -0.22
CA ASP A 295 3.12 -18.84 -0.52
C ASP A 295 2.00 -18.94 0.51
N GLU A 296 2.31 -18.75 1.78
CA GLU A 296 1.30 -18.68 2.84
C GLU A 296 0.36 -17.48 2.70
N ALA A 297 0.87 -16.34 2.24
CA ALA A 297 0.02 -15.19 1.91
C ALA A 297 -0.93 -15.51 0.74
N ARG A 298 -0.46 -16.24 -0.29
CA ARG A 298 -1.31 -16.74 -1.38
C ARG A 298 -2.44 -17.63 -0.88
N GLU A 299 -2.13 -18.57 0.01
CA GLU A 299 -3.13 -19.44 0.62
C GLU A 299 -4.15 -18.67 1.45
N ILE A 300 -3.68 -17.79 2.37
CA ILE A 300 -4.52 -16.98 3.26
C ILE A 300 -5.48 -16.10 2.46
N LEU A 301 -4.99 -15.45 1.41
CA LEU A 301 -5.75 -14.49 0.61
C LEU A 301 -6.42 -15.13 -0.61
N SER A 302 -6.25 -16.44 -0.82
CA SER A 302 -6.78 -17.19 -1.98
C SER A 302 -6.39 -16.53 -3.31
N LEU A 303 -5.10 -16.20 -3.48
CA LEU A 303 -4.57 -15.58 -4.67
C LEU A 303 -4.41 -16.60 -5.81
N LYS A 304 -4.38 -16.12 -7.04
CA LYS A 304 -4.32 -16.98 -8.25
C LYS A 304 -2.97 -17.64 -8.51
N GLY A 305 -1.90 -17.19 -7.84
CA GLY A 305 -0.53 -17.65 -8.05
C GLY A 305 0.26 -16.79 -9.04
N GLY A 306 1.57 -16.73 -8.79
CA GLY A 306 2.50 -15.91 -9.58
C GLY A 306 2.72 -16.40 -11.02
N ASP A 307 2.33 -17.63 -11.35
CA ASP A 307 2.36 -18.19 -12.71
C ASP A 307 1.24 -17.63 -13.63
N LYS A 308 0.22 -17.02 -13.05
CA LYS A 308 -0.96 -16.47 -13.76
C LYS A 308 -0.94 -14.95 -13.93
N VAL A 309 0.19 -14.30 -13.68
CA VAL A 309 0.38 -12.88 -13.97
C VAL A 309 0.92 -12.66 -15.38
N ALA A 310 0.79 -11.44 -15.92
CA ALA A 310 1.21 -11.10 -17.29
C ALA A 310 2.53 -10.31 -17.32
N PHE A 311 3.53 -10.69 -16.52
CA PHE A 311 4.88 -10.10 -16.51
C PHE A 311 5.93 -11.13 -16.11
#